data_b1f764a3f8eaec99a9bb2feccd9f5279
#
_entry.id   b1f764a3f8eaec99a9bb2feccd9f5279
#
_cell.length_a   1.000
_cell.length_b   1.000
_cell.length_c   1.000
_cell.angle_alpha   90.00
_cell.angle_beta   90.00
_cell.angle_gamma   90.00
#
_symmetry.space_group_name_H-M   'P 1'
#
loop_
_entity.id
_entity.type
_entity.pdbx_description
1 polymer ?
#
loop_
_entity_poly.entity_id
_entity_poly.type
_entity_poly.pdbx_seq_one_letter_code
_entity_poly.pdbx_strand_id
1 'polypeptide(L)'
;MTVYKVIRSSKRFTRFLLAFFVFSFSLQTVLYIASYFGVSEIEWGSPSEQTSGLIISILLIQLVAIAGAHIFTRLAQKFGNIIVLTFAIFLWGGVCLYAYFIHYPVQFYIVAGLVGLLMGGTQPITRATFSLFIPDTKDTTSFFSFYDVTEKIGIVFGMLFYALAAQITGNVRFSVIIFMFFFFLGAILLTRVPSIDKNKLA
;
A
#
# COMPACT_ATOMS: atom_id res chain seq x y z
N MET A 1 27.59 12.93 1.38
CA MET A 1 26.59 13.74 0.64
C MET A 1 25.27 13.56 1.36
N THR A 2 24.54 14.60 1.73
CA THR A 2 23.32 14.43 2.53
C THR A 2 22.20 13.87 1.63
N VAL A 3 21.57 12.75 2.01
CA VAL A 3 20.48 12.07 1.28
C VAL A 3 19.44 13.08 0.75
N TYR A 4 19.06 14.04 1.58
CA TYR A 4 18.12 15.11 1.22
C TYR A 4 18.57 15.94 -0.01
N LYS A 5 19.87 16.28 -0.13
CA LYS A 5 20.38 17.03 -1.30
C LYS A 5 20.26 16.21 -2.59
N VAL A 6 20.55 14.90 -2.52
CA VAL A 6 20.45 13.98 -3.66
C VAL A 6 18.99 13.85 -4.12
N ILE A 7 18.08 13.63 -3.19
CA ILE A 7 16.64 13.53 -3.49
C ILE A 7 16.15 14.81 -4.18
N ARG A 8 16.47 15.98 -3.64
CA ARG A 8 16.03 17.26 -4.17
C ARG A 8 16.65 17.61 -5.53
N SER A 9 17.83 17.09 -5.84
CA SER A 9 18.50 17.32 -7.14
C SER A 9 17.82 16.55 -8.29
N SER A 10 17.15 15.42 -8.00
CA SER A 10 16.47 14.60 -9.00
C SER A 10 14.96 14.80 -8.95
N LYS A 11 14.42 15.55 -9.92
CA LYS A 11 12.95 15.75 -10.06
C LYS A 11 12.17 14.43 -10.11
N ARG A 12 12.77 13.38 -10.68
CA ARG A 12 12.19 12.05 -10.79
C ARG A 12 12.09 11.37 -9.43
N PHE A 13 13.17 11.39 -8.66
CA PHE A 13 13.20 10.80 -7.31
C PHE A 13 12.22 11.52 -6.37
N THR A 14 12.20 12.86 -6.41
CA THR A 14 11.27 13.67 -5.62
C THR A 14 9.80 13.34 -5.95
N ARG A 15 9.44 13.22 -7.23
CA ARG A 15 8.07 12.85 -7.65
C ARG A 15 7.69 11.46 -7.17
N PHE A 16 8.61 10.50 -7.27
CA PHE A 16 8.35 9.15 -6.77
C PHE A 16 8.14 9.13 -5.26
N LEU A 17 9.00 9.82 -4.49
CA LEU A 17 8.86 9.90 -3.03
C LEU A 17 7.57 10.57 -2.60
N LEU A 18 7.11 11.59 -3.32
CA LEU A 18 5.84 12.25 -3.04
C LEU A 18 4.66 11.30 -3.29
N ALA A 19 4.68 10.57 -4.40
CA ALA A 19 3.69 9.53 -4.68
C ALA A 19 3.75 8.41 -3.65
N PHE A 20 4.96 7.96 -3.31
CA PHE A 20 5.22 6.94 -2.29
C PHE A 20 4.64 7.33 -0.93
N PHE A 21 4.90 8.56 -0.47
CA PHE A 21 4.36 9.04 0.80
C PHE A 21 2.84 8.99 0.83
N VAL A 22 2.17 9.45 -0.26
CA VAL A 22 0.71 9.51 -0.33
C VAL A 22 0.07 8.10 -0.34
N PHE A 23 0.57 7.17 -1.16
CA PHE A 23 -0.04 5.84 -1.18
C PHE A 23 0.41 4.95 -0.03
N SER A 24 1.66 5.06 0.44
CA SER A 24 2.19 4.29 1.56
C SER A 24 1.45 4.60 2.87
N PHE A 25 1.18 5.88 3.11
CA PHE A 25 0.35 6.35 4.20
C PHE A 25 -1.02 5.63 4.22
N SER A 26 -1.70 5.55 3.07
CA SER A 26 -2.99 4.88 2.96
C SER A 26 -2.86 3.36 3.10
N LEU A 27 -1.86 2.76 2.45
CA LEU A 27 -1.63 1.32 2.45
C LEU A 27 -1.38 0.79 3.86
N GLN A 28 -0.45 1.41 4.57
CA GLN A 28 -0.12 1.00 5.92
C GLN A 28 -1.30 1.18 6.88
N THR A 29 -2.01 2.31 6.78
CA THR A 29 -3.19 2.54 7.63
C THR A 29 -4.27 1.50 7.39
N VAL A 30 -4.62 1.22 6.13
CA VAL A 30 -5.63 0.19 5.79
C VAL A 30 -5.25 -1.17 6.35
N LEU A 31 -3.97 -1.56 6.29
CA LEU A 31 -3.49 -2.83 6.85
C LEU A 31 -3.65 -2.87 8.38
N TYR A 32 -3.32 -1.78 9.08
CA TYR A 32 -3.46 -1.73 10.54
C TYR A 32 -4.91 -1.72 11.01
N ILE A 33 -5.80 -1.05 10.29
CA ILE A 33 -7.21 -0.96 10.66
C ILE A 33 -8.04 -2.16 10.18
N ALA A 34 -7.53 -3.00 9.29
CA ALA A 34 -8.28 -4.13 8.70
C ALA A 34 -8.83 -5.09 9.77
N SER A 35 -8.06 -5.40 10.81
CA SER A 35 -8.53 -6.24 11.91
C SER A 35 -9.62 -5.57 12.72
N TYR A 36 -9.49 -4.27 13.02
CA TYR A 36 -10.52 -3.51 13.71
C TYR A 36 -11.81 -3.43 12.89
N PHE A 37 -11.70 -3.18 11.59
CA PHE A 37 -12.82 -3.20 10.66
C PHE A 37 -13.53 -4.57 10.67
N GLY A 38 -12.77 -5.66 10.64
CA GLY A 38 -13.32 -7.02 10.72
C GLY A 38 -14.07 -7.30 12.02
N VAL A 39 -13.63 -6.71 13.15
CA VAL A 39 -14.32 -6.83 14.44
C VAL A 39 -15.59 -6.01 14.48
N SER A 40 -15.56 -4.76 13.98
CA SER A 40 -16.62 -3.78 14.20
C SER A 40 -17.72 -3.79 13.13
N GLU A 41 -17.40 -4.22 11.91
CA GLU A 41 -18.27 -4.01 10.74
C GLU A 41 -18.80 -5.31 10.11
N ILE A 42 -18.25 -6.46 10.49
CA ILE A 42 -18.65 -7.75 9.92
C ILE A 42 -19.59 -8.47 10.89
N GLU A 43 -20.71 -8.95 10.37
CA GLU A 43 -21.72 -9.71 11.11
C GLU A 43 -21.27 -11.17 11.27
N TRP A 44 -20.55 -11.44 12.38
CA TRP A 44 -20.16 -12.78 12.75
C TRP A 44 -21.29 -13.46 13.55
N GLY A 45 -21.52 -14.75 13.32
CA GLY A 45 -22.58 -15.49 14.01
C GLY A 45 -22.32 -15.66 15.53
N SER A 46 -21.04 -15.66 15.94
CA SER A 46 -20.65 -15.80 17.34
C SER A 46 -19.25 -15.18 17.59
N PRO A 47 -18.90 -14.86 18.86
CA PRO A 47 -17.56 -14.39 19.22
C PRO A 47 -16.45 -15.38 18.86
N SER A 48 -16.75 -16.68 18.90
CA SER A 48 -15.81 -17.74 18.48
C SER A 48 -15.56 -17.70 16.97
N GLU A 49 -16.60 -17.51 16.15
CA GLU A 49 -16.49 -17.36 14.70
C GLU A 49 -15.73 -16.09 14.33
N GLN A 50 -15.95 -14.99 15.04
CA GLN A 50 -15.21 -13.74 14.83
C GLN A 50 -13.71 -13.95 15.03
N THR A 51 -13.30 -14.54 16.17
CA THR A 51 -11.89 -14.79 16.45
C THR A 51 -11.25 -15.73 15.43
N SER A 52 -11.91 -16.84 15.14
CA SER A 52 -11.42 -17.82 14.16
C SER A 52 -11.36 -17.22 12.76
N GLY A 53 -12.39 -16.45 12.37
CA GLY A 53 -12.47 -15.81 11.07
C GLY A 53 -11.38 -14.77 10.84
N LEU A 54 -11.05 -13.98 11.86
CA LEU A 54 -9.94 -13.04 11.78
C LEU A 54 -8.59 -13.76 11.64
N ILE A 55 -8.37 -14.84 12.40
CA ILE A 55 -7.15 -15.65 12.27
C ILE A 55 -7.05 -16.25 10.86
N ILE A 56 -8.13 -16.84 10.35
CA ILE A 56 -8.19 -17.40 8.98
C ILE A 56 -7.89 -16.30 7.95
N SER A 57 -8.43 -15.09 8.12
CA SER A 57 -8.18 -13.97 7.22
C SER A 57 -6.71 -13.57 7.20
N ILE A 58 -6.03 -13.52 8.35
CA ILE A 58 -4.60 -13.22 8.44
C ILE A 58 -3.78 -14.30 7.72
N LEU A 59 -4.09 -15.57 7.94
CA LEU A 59 -3.42 -16.68 7.26
C LEU A 59 -3.66 -16.64 5.74
N LEU A 60 -4.88 -16.33 5.32
CA LEU A 60 -5.23 -16.18 3.90
C LEU A 60 -4.44 -15.04 3.26
N ILE A 61 -4.33 -13.88 3.91
CA ILE A 61 -3.50 -12.76 3.44
C ILE A 61 -2.06 -13.23 3.21
N GLN A 62 -1.46 -13.93 4.16
CA GLN A 62 -0.07 -14.38 4.08
C GLN A 62 0.15 -15.39 2.93
N LEU A 63 -0.75 -16.37 2.79
CA LEU A 63 -0.65 -17.38 1.73
C LEU A 63 -0.84 -16.75 0.35
N VAL A 64 -1.85 -15.92 0.18
CA VAL A 64 -2.13 -15.26 -1.10
C VAL A 64 -1.06 -14.23 -1.44
N ALA A 65 -0.41 -13.60 -0.46
CA ALA A 65 0.69 -12.68 -0.69
C ALA A 65 1.89 -13.33 -1.41
N ILE A 66 2.14 -14.61 -1.19
CA ILE A 66 3.18 -15.36 -1.91
C ILE A 66 2.87 -15.40 -3.41
N ALA A 67 1.63 -15.74 -3.76
CA ALA A 67 1.18 -15.70 -5.16
C ALA A 67 1.23 -14.28 -5.74
N GLY A 68 0.80 -13.29 -4.96
CA GLY A 68 0.87 -11.88 -5.32
C GLY A 68 2.28 -11.43 -5.65
N ALA A 69 3.25 -11.73 -4.78
CA ALA A 69 4.66 -11.40 -5.01
C ALA A 69 5.17 -11.96 -6.35
N HIS A 70 4.83 -13.21 -6.66
CA HIS A 70 5.26 -13.87 -7.88
C HIS A 70 4.62 -13.27 -9.14
N ILE A 71 3.30 -13.06 -9.12
CA ILE A 71 2.54 -12.48 -10.22
C ILE A 71 3.02 -11.07 -10.53
N PHE A 72 3.08 -10.22 -9.52
CA PHE A 72 3.45 -8.81 -9.70
C PHE A 72 4.92 -8.64 -10.10
N THR A 73 5.83 -9.50 -9.62
CA THR A 73 7.23 -9.49 -10.06
C THR A 73 7.34 -9.81 -11.55
N ARG A 74 6.63 -10.81 -12.05
CA ARG A 74 6.59 -11.14 -13.49
C ARG A 74 6.00 -9.99 -14.33
N LEU A 75 4.91 -9.39 -13.84
CA LEU A 75 4.31 -8.23 -14.50
C LEU A 75 5.28 -7.04 -14.54
N ALA A 76 6.00 -6.78 -13.45
CA ALA A 76 6.98 -5.70 -13.37
C ALA A 76 8.17 -5.91 -14.32
N GLN A 77 8.63 -7.15 -14.51
CA GLN A 77 9.65 -7.49 -15.51
C GLN A 77 9.18 -7.22 -16.94
N LYS A 78 7.89 -7.47 -17.23
CA LYS A 78 7.31 -7.30 -18.57
C LYS A 78 6.94 -5.86 -18.87
N PHE A 79 6.24 -5.18 -17.98
CA PHE A 79 5.64 -3.87 -18.21
C PHE A 79 6.42 -2.72 -17.53
N GLY A 80 7.32 -3.03 -16.62
CA GLY A 80 8.08 -2.06 -15.82
C GLY A 80 7.43 -1.76 -14.48
N ASN A 81 8.28 -1.45 -13.48
CA ASN A 81 7.87 -1.30 -12.08
C ASN A 81 6.84 -0.20 -11.88
N ILE A 82 7.03 0.98 -12.49
CA ILE A 82 6.12 2.15 -12.29
C ILE A 82 4.71 1.84 -12.78
N ILE A 83 4.57 1.22 -13.96
CA ILE A 83 3.25 0.90 -14.53
C ILE A 83 2.52 -0.10 -13.65
N VAL A 84 3.20 -1.18 -13.28
CA VAL A 84 2.61 -2.24 -12.44
C VAL A 84 2.28 -1.72 -11.04
N LEU A 85 3.15 -0.88 -10.46
CA LEU A 85 2.88 -0.24 -9.17
C LEU A 85 1.67 0.69 -9.25
N THR A 86 1.57 1.52 -10.30
CA THR A 86 0.41 2.39 -10.52
C THR A 86 -0.89 1.59 -10.61
N PHE A 87 -0.89 0.50 -11.36
CA PHE A 87 -2.03 -0.40 -11.48
C PHE A 87 -2.40 -1.04 -10.13
N ALA A 88 -1.40 -1.51 -9.38
CA ALA A 88 -1.61 -2.10 -8.06
C ALA A 88 -2.23 -1.10 -7.07
N ILE A 89 -1.73 0.14 -7.05
CA ILE A 89 -2.26 1.21 -6.20
C ILE A 89 -3.70 1.60 -6.61
N PHE A 90 -3.99 1.60 -7.90
CA PHE A 90 -5.37 1.80 -8.37
C PHE A 90 -6.31 0.68 -7.89
N LEU A 91 -5.88 -0.58 -7.95
CA LEU A 91 -6.63 -1.72 -7.43
C LEU A 91 -6.84 -1.63 -5.91
N TRP A 92 -5.87 -1.10 -5.14
CA TRP A 92 -6.04 -0.83 -3.72
C TRP A 92 -7.22 0.11 -3.45
N GLY A 93 -7.39 1.15 -4.27
CA GLY A 93 -8.58 2.01 -4.22
C GLY A 93 -9.88 1.24 -4.45
N GLY A 94 -9.88 0.30 -5.40
CA GLY A 94 -11.02 -0.60 -5.65
C GLY A 94 -11.32 -1.53 -4.48
N VAL A 95 -10.30 -2.04 -3.79
CA VAL A 95 -10.48 -2.87 -2.57
C VAL A 95 -11.11 -2.05 -1.45
N CYS A 96 -10.70 -0.80 -1.25
CA CYS A 96 -11.33 0.09 -0.28
C CYS A 96 -12.80 0.36 -0.61
N LEU A 97 -13.11 0.57 -1.89
CA LEU A 97 -14.50 0.73 -2.34
C LEU A 97 -15.33 -0.53 -2.08
N TYR A 98 -14.80 -1.70 -2.39
CA TYR A 98 -15.49 -2.98 -2.14
C TYR A 98 -15.66 -3.21 -0.62
N ALA A 99 -14.65 -2.91 0.20
CA ALA A 99 -14.70 -3.03 1.65
C ALA A 99 -15.82 -2.20 2.29
N TYR A 100 -16.23 -1.08 1.67
CA TYR A 100 -17.36 -0.28 2.16
C TYR A 100 -18.68 -1.04 2.13
N PHE A 101 -18.89 -1.93 1.16
CA PHE A 101 -20.16 -2.63 0.93
C PHE A 101 -20.26 -4.00 1.62
N ILE A 102 -19.19 -4.51 2.20
CA ILE A 102 -19.20 -5.85 2.79
C ILE A 102 -19.83 -5.85 4.20
N HIS A 103 -20.55 -6.92 4.51
CA HIS A 103 -21.22 -7.14 5.81
C HIS A 103 -20.98 -8.56 6.34
N TYR A 104 -20.74 -9.52 5.46
CA TYR A 104 -20.70 -10.93 5.80
C TYR A 104 -19.27 -11.50 5.82
N PRO A 105 -19.01 -12.55 6.63
CA PRO A 105 -17.69 -13.18 6.74
C PRO A 105 -17.07 -13.61 5.40
N VAL A 106 -17.86 -14.20 4.50
CA VAL A 106 -17.39 -14.64 3.18
C VAL A 106 -16.83 -13.48 2.36
N GLN A 107 -17.53 -12.33 2.38
CA GLN A 107 -17.06 -11.13 1.68
C GLN A 107 -15.76 -10.60 2.29
N PHE A 108 -15.62 -10.68 3.62
CA PHE A 108 -14.39 -10.30 4.31
C PHE A 108 -13.20 -11.18 3.92
N TYR A 109 -13.41 -12.51 3.75
CA TYR A 109 -12.37 -13.40 3.23
C TYR A 109 -11.95 -13.07 1.80
N ILE A 110 -12.89 -12.64 0.94
CA ILE A 110 -12.57 -12.17 -0.41
C ILE A 110 -11.69 -10.92 -0.35
N VAL A 111 -12.05 -9.95 0.51
CA VAL A 111 -11.21 -8.76 0.73
C VAL A 111 -9.84 -9.15 1.24
N ALA A 112 -9.75 -10.06 2.22
CA ALA A 112 -8.47 -10.55 2.76
C ALA A 112 -7.60 -11.17 1.66
N GLY A 113 -8.19 -11.97 0.76
CA GLY A 113 -7.49 -12.52 -0.41
C GLY A 113 -6.97 -11.44 -1.35
N LEU A 114 -7.79 -10.44 -1.69
CA LEU A 114 -7.39 -9.32 -2.53
C LEU A 114 -6.29 -8.47 -1.88
N VAL A 115 -6.42 -8.19 -0.59
CA VAL A 115 -5.39 -7.50 0.20
C VAL A 115 -4.07 -8.28 0.16
N GLY A 116 -4.11 -9.59 0.41
CA GLY A 116 -2.93 -10.45 0.33
C GLY A 116 -2.26 -10.37 -1.04
N LEU A 117 -3.03 -10.53 -2.11
CA LEU A 117 -2.53 -10.48 -3.49
C LEU A 117 -1.83 -9.15 -3.79
N LEU A 118 -2.46 -8.04 -3.45
CA LEU A 118 -1.94 -6.70 -3.72
C LEU A 118 -0.75 -6.36 -2.81
N MET A 119 -0.82 -6.71 -1.52
CA MET A 119 0.25 -6.48 -0.55
C MET A 119 1.54 -7.20 -0.97
N GLY A 120 1.43 -8.48 -1.34
CA GLY A 120 2.56 -9.29 -1.79
C GLY A 120 3.26 -8.71 -3.01
N GLY A 121 2.54 -8.02 -3.89
CA GLY A 121 3.12 -7.35 -5.07
C GLY A 121 3.59 -5.93 -4.79
N THR A 122 2.78 -5.13 -4.12
CA THR A 122 3.01 -3.68 -3.97
C THR A 122 4.27 -3.37 -3.16
N GLN A 123 4.46 -4.02 -2.01
CA GLN A 123 5.57 -3.72 -1.11
C GLN A 123 6.94 -4.03 -1.75
N PRO A 124 7.21 -5.23 -2.31
CA PRO A 124 8.50 -5.51 -2.94
C PRO A 124 8.77 -4.62 -4.16
N ILE A 125 7.76 -4.37 -5.01
CA ILE A 125 7.94 -3.52 -6.20
C ILE A 125 8.23 -2.07 -5.80
N THR A 126 7.58 -1.56 -4.77
CA THR A 126 7.85 -0.21 -4.27
C THR A 126 9.31 -0.09 -3.81
N ARG A 127 9.78 -1.04 -3.00
CA ARG A 127 11.16 -1.07 -2.51
C ARG A 127 12.17 -1.26 -3.64
N ALA A 128 11.90 -2.14 -4.59
CA ALA A 128 12.71 -2.32 -5.80
C ALA A 128 12.73 -1.06 -6.67
N THR A 129 11.59 -0.38 -6.82
CA THR A 129 11.53 0.87 -7.58
C THR A 129 12.32 1.98 -6.90
N PHE A 130 12.23 2.09 -5.58
CA PHE A 130 13.02 3.04 -4.80
C PHE A 130 14.52 2.81 -4.99
N SER A 131 14.99 1.55 -4.94
CA SER A 131 16.40 1.23 -5.13
C SER A 131 16.95 1.66 -6.49
N LEU A 132 16.13 1.65 -7.54
CA LEU A 132 16.51 2.10 -8.88
C LEU A 132 16.72 3.63 -9.00
N PHE A 133 16.27 4.39 -8.02
CA PHE A 133 16.48 5.85 -7.96
C PHE A 133 17.69 6.24 -7.13
N ILE A 134 18.25 5.31 -6.35
CA ILE A 134 19.45 5.56 -5.55
C ILE A 134 20.65 5.68 -6.53
N PRO A 135 21.43 6.77 -6.47
CA PRO A 135 22.65 6.89 -7.28
C PRO A 135 23.70 5.87 -6.83
N ASP A 136 24.68 5.62 -7.69
CA ASP A 136 25.85 4.80 -7.34
C ASP A 136 26.59 5.44 -6.16
N THR A 137 26.39 4.87 -4.98
CA THR A 137 26.97 5.33 -3.73
C THR A 137 27.31 4.16 -2.81
N LYS A 138 28.35 4.33 -1.99
CA LYS A 138 28.68 3.35 -0.95
C LYS A 138 27.70 3.37 0.23
N ASP A 139 26.90 4.42 0.37
CA ASP A 139 25.98 4.64 1.49
C ASP A 139 24.51 4.41 1.08
N THR A 140 24.20 3.22 0.60
CA THR A 140 22.83 2.80 0.29
C THR A 140 21.94 2.69 1.55
N THR A 141 22.57 2.39 2.69
CA THR A 141 21.87 2.22 3.98
C THR A 141 21.14 3.48 4.40
N SER A 142 21.76 4.66 4.27
CA SER A 142 21.12 5.93 4.60
C SER A 142 19.87 6.22 3.75
N PHE A 143 19.85 5.80 2.48
CA PHE A 143 18.68 5.95 1.62
C PHE A 143 17.53 5.04 2.05
N PHE A 144 17.82 3.78 2.39
CA PHE A 144 16.78 2.88 2.90
C PHE A 144 16.29 3.29 4.28
N SER A 145 17.15 3.82 5.15
CA SER A 145 16.72 4.41 6.42
C SER A 145 15.76 5.60 6.20
N PHE A 146 16.03 6.44 5.20
CA PHE A 146 15.12 7.53 4.83
C PHE A 146 13.77 7.00 4.31
N TYR A 147 13.80 5.94 3.50
CA TYR A 147 12.58 5.25 3.04
C TYR A 147 11.75 4.74 4.22
N ASP A 148 12.37 4.00 5.14
CA ASP A 148 11.71 3.41 6.30
C ASP A 148 11.16 4.50 7.25
N VAL A 149 11.90 5.60 7.46
CA VAL A 149 11.41 6.76 8.24
C VAL A 149 10.20 7.41 7.56
N THR A 150 10.24 7.60 6.25
CA THR A 150 9.13 8.17 5.48
C THR A 150 7.88 7.29 5.62
N GLU A 151 8.04 5.97 5.55
CA GLU A 151 6.96 5.00 5.75
C GLU A 151 6.37 5.10 7.17
N LYS A 152 7.22 5.15 8.21
CA LYS A 152 6.78 5.25 9.61
C LYS A 152 6.06 6.58 9.89
N ILE A 153 6.54 7.68 9.35
CA ILE A 153 5.84 8.98 9.42
C ILE A 153 4.47 8.86 8.74
N GLY A 154 4.40 8.19 7.58
CA GLY A 154 3.15 7.92 6.89
C GLY A 154 2.15 7.17 7.78
N ILE A 155 2.59 6.14 8.51
CA ILE A 155 1.72 5.39 9.45
C ILE A 155 1.12 6.32 10.51
N VAL A 156 1.95 7.16 11.14
CA VAL A 156 1.49 8.08 12.20
C VAL A 156 0.42 9.03 11.66
N PHE A 157 0.68 9.66 10.53
CA PHE A 157 -0.30 10.55 9.90
C PHE A 157 -1.56 9.80 9.48
N GLY A 158 -1.43 8.59 8.94
CA GLY A 158 -2.55 7.78 8.52
C GLY A 158 -3.47 7.39 9.67
N MET A 159 -2.90 6.97 10.79
CA MET A 159 -3.68 6.64 11.98
C MET A 159 -4.37 7.87 12.58
N LEU A 160 -3.71 9.03 12.58
CA LEU A 160 -4.34 10.29 13.00
C LEU A 160 -5.51 10.67 12.09
N PHE A 161 -5.32 10.60 10.77
CA PHE A 161 -6.40 10.86 9.79
C PHE A 161 -7.56 9.89 9.96
N TYR A 162 -7.27 8.60 10.17
CA TYR A 162 -8.30 7.61 10.44
C TYR A 162 -9.10 7.94 11.71
N ALA A 163 -8.41 8.23 12.81
CA ALA A 163 -9.04 8.58 14.08
C ALA A 163 -9.93 9.81 13.96
N LEU A 164 -9.44 10.88 13.30
CA LEU A 164 -10.21 12.10 13.05
C LEU A 164 -11.42 11.82 12.15
N ALA A 165 -11.24 11.06 11.07
CA ALA A 165 -12.32 10.69 10.18
C ALA A 165 -13.40 9.87 10.90
N ALA A 166 -13.02 8.90 11.73
CA ALA A 166 -13.92 8.09 12.52
C ALA A 166 -14.69 8.93 13.56
N GLN A 167 -14.02 9.91 14.21
CA GLN A 167 -14.67 10.83 15.14
C GLN A 167 -15.68 11.75 14.47
N ILE A 168 -15.35 12.31 13.30
CA ILE A 168 -16.21 13.27 12.60
C ILE A 168 -17.42 12.57 11.97
N THR A 169 -17.21 11.37 11.39
CA THR A 169 -18.27 10.66 10.66
C THR A 169 -19.08 9.72 11.55
N GLY A 170 -18.54 9.33 12.71
CA GLY A 170 -19.12 8.31 13.56
C GLY A 170 -19.19 6.91 12.93
N ASN A 171 -18.52 6.71 11.78
CA ASN A 171 -18.65 5.49 10.98
C ASN A 171 -17.28 5.03 10.46
N VAL A 172 -16.86 3.83 10.86
CA VAL A 172 -15.60 3.20 10.47
C VAL A 172 -15.52 2.97 8.96
N ARG A 173 -16.63 2.59 8.31
CA ARG A 173 -16.70 2.34 6.86
C ARG A 173 -16.37 3.59 6.05
N PHE A 174 -16.89 4.74 6.49
CA PHE A 174 -16.64 6.00 5.80
C PHE A 174 -15.15 6.39 5.83
N SER A 175 -14.47 6.04 6.92
CA SER A 175 -13.02 6.26 7.05
C SER A 175 -12.22 5.48 6.00
N VAL A 176 -12.68 4.28 5.62
CA VAL A 176 -12.02 3.47 4.57
C VAL A 176 -12.14 4.13 3.19
N ILE A 177 -13.28 4.78 2.89
CA ILE A 177 -13.47 5.51 1.61
C ILE A 177 -12.50 6.69 1.47
N ILE A 178 -12.15 7.35 2.57
CA ILE A 178 -11.18 8.45 2.52
C ILE A 178 -9.82 7.95 2.00
N PHE A 179 -9.40 6.75 2.41
CA PHE A 179 -8.16 6.14 1.91
C PHE A 179 -8.22 5.77 0.43
N MET A 180 -9.40 5.41 -0.10
CA MET A 180 -9.61 5.23 -1.53
C MET A 180 -9.19 6.48 -2.32
N PHE A 181 -9.59 7.67 -1.86
CA PHE A 181 -9.18 8.93 -2.49
C PHE A 181 -7.65 9.09 -2.52
N PHE A 182 -6.97 8.80 -1.40
CA PHE A 182 -5.51 8.89 -1.35
C PHE A 182 -4.82 7.83 -2.22
N PHE A 183 -5.38 6.63 -2.39
CA PHE A 183 -4.87 5.65 -3.34
C PHE A 183 -4.98 6.15 -4.78
N PHE A 184 -6.10 6.72 -5.18
CA PHE A 184 -6.24 7.30 -6.52
C PHE A 184 -5.32 8.49 -6.74
N LEU A 185 -5.17 9.35 -5.74
CA LEU A 185 -4.20 10.45 -5.80
C LEU A 185 -2.76 9.92 -5.93
N GLY A 186 -2.40 8.90 -5.16
CA GLY A 186 -1.10 8.23 -5.26
C GLY A 186 -0.86 7.61 -6.63
N ALA A 187 -1.87 6.93 -7.21
CA ALA A 187 -1.80 6.39 -8.57
C ALA A 187 -1.60 7.49 -9.61
N ILE A 188 -2.34 8.59 -9.53
CA ILE A 188 -2.17 9.76 -10.42
C ILE A 188 -0.77 10.36 -10.29
N LEU A 189 -0.24 10.49 -9.07
CA LEU A 189 1.12 10.99 -8.86
C LEU A 189 2.17 10.05 -9.45
N LEU A 190 1.97 8.73 -9.37
CA LEU A 190 2.87 7.73 -9.95
C LEU A 190 2.90 7.83 -11.50
N THR A 191 1.79 8.13 -12.16
CA THR A 191 1.80 8.32 -13.63
C THR A 191 2.67 9.49 -14.08
N ARG A 192 2.93 10.46 -13.19
CA ARG A 192 3.82 11.61 -13.45
C ARG A 192 5.31 11.31 -13.23
N VAL A 193 5.63 10.10 -12.76
CA VAL A 193 7.02 9.64 -12.60
C VAL A 193 7.47 9.05 -13.94
N PRO A 194 8.50 9.63 -14.61
CA PRO A 194 8.99 9.11 -15.88
C PRO A 194 9.48 7.66 -15.73
N SER A 195 9.09 6.76 -16.64
CA SER A 195 9.54 5.37 -16.64
C SER A 195 11.08 5.27 -16.71
N ILE A 196 11.65 4.24 -16.11
CA ILE A 196 13.09 3.97 -16.22
C ILE A 196 13.31 3.32 -17.57
N ASP A 197 14.15 3.95 -18.40
CA ASP A 197 14.54 3.40 -19.67
C ASP A 197 15.34 2.11 -19.43
N LYS A 198 14.82 0.97 -19.92
CA LYS A 198 15.46 -0.34 -19.73
C LYS A 198 16.87 -0.39 -20.36
N ASN A 199 17.15 0.47 -21.35
CA ASN A 199 18.42 0.54 -22.05
C ASN A 199 19.56 1.17 -21.22
N LYS A 200 19.31 1.67 -20.02
CA LYS A 200 20.35 2.21 -19.13
C LYS A 200 20.78 1.24 -18.03
N LEU A 201 20.21 0.03 -18.02
CA LEU A 201 20.49 -1.03 -17.04
C LEU A 201 21.26 -2.23 -17.66
N ALA A 202 21.61 -2.13 -18.93
CA ALA A 202 22.48 -3.09 -19.64
C ALA A 202 23.93 -2.60 -19.67
#